data_e3f748cbb4bedeca0bf47585be59ed91
#
_entry.id   e3f748cbb4bedeca0bf47585be59ed91
#
_cell.length_a   1.000
_cell.length_b   1.000
_cell.length_c   1.000
_cell.angle_alpha   90.00
_cell.angle_beta   90.00
_cell.angle_gamma   90.00
#
_symmetry.space_group_name_H-M   'P 1'
#
loop_
_entity.id
_entity.type
_entity.pdbx_description
1 polymer ?
#
loop_
_entity_poly.entity_id
_entity_poly.type
_entity_poly.pdbx_seq_one_letter_code
_entity_poly.pdbx_strand_id
1 'polypeptide(L)'
;MRKIYLLYFFLIGINFANAQSLRKPVSASYIGLGAYSINHLDVFSISSNQAALAQIKNPSVGFYGEKRFLLAETNLYSAIVAVPTKEGNFAFEADYFGYKNYNESQLGIAYARTVGKKLDLGIKFNYYSFRVPGFESPSTVNFEMGVICHFTEKLNAGVHFYNPVGGRLSKTENEKLSSIYSFGMGYEASDNFLISAEIVKQEDLPANVNVGIEYNFAKQFFARFGIASENETPFAGAGLSWDNFRLDVSASYHPQLGLSPGLMFIMNFKPKQIEKD
;
A
#
# COMPACT_ATOMS: atom_id res chain seq x y z
N MET A 1 -45.33 -18.81 46.10
CA MET A 1 -44.66 -17.70 45.40
C MET A 1 -43.24 -18.14 45.07
N ARG A 2 -43.00 -18.53 43.80
CA ARG A 2 -41.69 -18.98 43.32
C ARG A 2 -40.96 -17.77 42.73
N LYS A 3 -39.81 -17.38 43.28
CA LYS A 3 -38.94 -16.35 42.73
C LYS A 3 -38.07 -16.97 41.64
N ILE A 4 -38.28 -16.53 40.37
CA ILE A 4 -37.47 -16.87 39.23
C ILE A 4 -36.31 -15.90 39.20
N TYR A 5 -35.07 -16.38 39.42
CA TYR A 5 -33.87 -15.62 39.23
C TYR A 5 -33.47 -15.72 37.73
N LEU A 6 -33.62 -14.61 37.00
CA LEU A 6 -33.14 -14.46 35.66
C LEU A 6 -31.64 -14.21 35.68
N LEU A 7 -30.88 -15.24 35.37
CA LEU A 7 -29.39 -15.14 35.25
C LEU A 7 -29.10 -14.55 33.86
N TYR A 8 -28.75 -13.26 33.81
CA TYR A 8 -28.20 -12.65 32.60
C TYR A 8 -26.76 -13.13 32.43
N PHE A 9 -26.55 -14.03 31.48
CA PHE A 9 -25.22 -14.42 31.02
C PHE A 9 -24.71 -13.32 30.10
N PHE A 10 -23.84 -12.45 30.62
CA PHE A 10 -23.15 -11.42 29.83
C PHE A 10 -22.05 -12.11 29.02
N LEU A 11 -22.32 -12.46 27.79
CA LEU A 11 -21.32 -12.93 26.83
C LEU A 11 -20.42 -11.71 26.48
N ILE A 12 -19.32 -11.56 27.20
CA ILE A 12 -18.23 -10.66 26.81
C ILE A 12 -17.56 -11.32 25.60
N GLY A 13 -17.92 -10.90 24.40
CA GLY A 13 -17.20 -11.21 23.20
C GLY A 13 -15.81 -10.57 23.31
N ILE A 14 -14.77 -11.37 23.53
CA ILE A 14 -13.39 -10.92 23.46
C ILE A 14 -13.10 -10.72 21.96
N ASN A 15 -13.25 -9.49 21.49
CA ASN A 15 -12.75 -9.09 20.20
C ASN A 15 -11.23 -9.03 20.29
N PHE A 16 -10.54 -9.98 19.70
CA PHE A 16 -9.10 -9.89 19.46
C PHE A 16 -8.87 -8.79 18.43
N ALA A 17 -8.52 -7.60 18.90
CA ALA A 17 -8.11 -6.53 18.03
C ALA A 17 -6.70 -6.86 17.50
N ASN A 18 -6.63 -7.37 16.29
CA ASN A 18 -5.37 -7.52 15.57
C ASN A 18 -4.93 -6.14 15.05
N ALA A 19 -4.24 -5.38 15.89
CA ALA A 19 -3.71 -4.07 15.54
C ALA A 19 -2.35 -4.21 14.85
N GLN A 20 -2.35 -4.41 13.54
CA GLN A 20 -1.12 -4.45 12.75
C GLN A 20 -1.16 -3.37 11.66
N SER A 21 -0.59 -2.22 11.99
CA SER A 21 -0.76 -0.98 11.25
C SER A 21 0.07 -0.86 9.98
N LEU A 22 1.28 -1.45 9.94
CA LEU A 22 2.13 -1.46 8.75
C LEU A 22 1.66 -2.42 7.65
N ARG A 23 0.76 -3.35 7.95
CA ARG A 23 0.27 -4.32 6.97
C ARG A 23 -0.72 -3.75 5.96
N LYS A 24 -1.30 -2.60 6.23
CA LYS A 24 -2.03 -1.87 5.21
C LYS A 24 -1.00 -1.12 4.39
N PRO A 25 -0.98 -1.31 3.06
CA PRO A 25 -0.13 -0.51 2.20
C PRO A 25 -0.27 0.96 2.58
N VAL A 26 0.83 1.65 2.59
CA VAL A 26 0.92 3.08 2.87
C VAL A 26 -0.16 3.80 2.07
N SER A 27 -1.09 4.46 2.75
CA SER A 27 -2.24 5.11 2.10
C SER A 27 -2.91 4.24 1.02
N ALA A 28 -3.23 3.00 1.38
CA ALA A 28 -3.67 1.95 0.46
C ALA A 28 -4.70 2.43 -0.55
N SER A 29 -5.67 3.20 -0.07
CA SER A 29 -6.76 3.68 -0.91
C SER A 29 -6.33 4.78 -1.87
N TYR A 30 -5.36 5.61 -1.50
CA TYR A 30 -4.90 6.73 -2.33
C TYR A 30 -3.82 6.32 -3.32
N ILE A 31 -2.81 5.59 -2.85
CA ILE A 31 -1.65 5.18 -3.64
C ILE A 31 -1.99 3.99 -4.53
N GLY A 32 -2.81 3.07 -4.05
CA GLY A 32 -3.20 1.87 -4.77
C GLY A 32 -3.92 2.10 -6.09
N LEU A 33 -4.52 3.27 -6.30
CA LEU A 33 -5.22 3.59 -7.54
C LEU A 33 -4.33 3.46 -8.79
N GLY A 34 -3.07 3.89 -8.70
CA GLY A 34 -2.13 3.84 -9.82
C GLY A 34 -1.52 2.47 -10.09
N ALA A 35 -1.64 1.50 -9.19
CA ALA A 35 -0.98 0.19 -9.32
C ALA A 35 -1.42 -0.59 -10.55
N TYR A 36 -2.65 -0.39 -11.01
CA TYR A 36 -3.23 -1.07 -12.17
C TYR A 36 -3.34 -0.14 -13.39
N SER A 37 -2.41 0.79 -13.53
CA SER A 37 -2.32 1.73 -14.64
C SER A 37 -0.91 1.70 -15.24
N ILE A 38 -0.79 2.12 -16.49
CA ILE A 38 0.51 2.35 -17.14
C ILE A 38 0.87 3.83 -17.10
N ASN A 39 -0.12 4.71 -17.23
CA ASN A 39 0.09 6.15 -17.35
C ASN A 39 0.03 6.90 -16.00
N HIS A 40 -0.67 6.32 -15.00
CA HIS A 40 -0.88 6.93 -13.68
C HIS A 40 -0.04 6.26 -12.57
N LEU A 41 0.83 5.35 -12.95
CA LEU A 41 1.74 4.62 -12.09
C LEU A 41 2.82 5.56 -11.52
N ASP A 42 3.15 5.38 -10.26
CA ASP A 42 4.32 5.97 -9.61
C ASP A 42 5.10 4.94 -8.77
N VAL A 43 6.20 5.37 -8.14
CA VAL A 43 7.06 4.47 -7.37
C VAL A 43 6.34 3.82 -6.19
N PHE A 44 5.34 4.49 -5.59
CA PHE A 44 4.55 3.93 -4.48
C PHE A 44 3.47 2.92 -4.92
N SER A 45 3.16 2.84 -6.21
CA SER A 45 2.27 1.79 -6.74
C SER A 45 2.78 0.37 -6.44
N ILE A 46 4.10 0.24 -6.23
CA ILE A 46 4.78 -1.01 -5.85
C ILE A 46 4.29 -1.52 -4.49
N SER A 47 3.95 -0.63 -3.55
CA SER A 47 3.45 -1.02 -2.22
C SER A 47 2.07 -1.69 -2.28
N SER A 48 1.30 -1.46 -3.35
CA SER A 48 0.01 -2.12 -3.59
C SER A 48 0.13 -3.38 -4.43
N ASN A 49 1.03 -3.38 -5.42
CA ASN A 49 1.32 -4.56 -6.24
C ASN A 49 2.76 -4.49 -6.77
N GLN A 50 3.62 -5.42 -6.36
CA GLN A 50 5.04 -5.42 -6.74
C GLN A 50 5.25 -5.57 -8.25
N ALA A 51 4.30 -6.15 -8.97
CA ALA A 51 4.39 -6.25 -10.43
C ALA A 51 4.38 -4.87 -11.13
N ALA A 52 3.78 -3.84 -10.50
CA ALA A 52 3.80 -2.47 -10.99
C ALA A 52 5.23 -1.92 -11.17
N LEU A 53 6.19 -2.42 -10.39
CA LEU A 53 7.61 -2.08 -10.52
C LEU A 53 8.15 -2.35 -11.94
N ALA A 54 7.63 -3.36 -12.64
CA ALA A 54 8.08 -3.71 -14.00
C ALA A 54 7.87 -2.57 -15.01
N GLN A 55 6.90 -1.68 -14.76
CA GLN A 55 6.56 -0.55 -15.61
C GLN A 55 7.30 0.76 -15.26
N ILE A 56 8.08 0.79 -14.16
CA ILE A 56 8.92 1.94 -13.81
C ILE A 56 10.05 2.07 -14.83
N LYS A 57 10.08 3.19 -15.55
CA LYS A 57 11.01 3.44 -16.65
C LYS A 57 12.25 4.21 -16.23
N ASN A 58 12.16 5.00 -15.17
CA ASN A 58 13.23 5.87 -14.69
C ASN A 58 13.61 5.52 -13.25
N PRO A 59 14.89 5.63 -12.86
CA PRO A 59 15.23 5.57 -11.45
C PRO A 59 14.41 6.61 -10.68
N SER A 60 13.83 6.20 -9.55
CA SER A 60 12.90 7.02 -8.80
C SER A 60 13.13 6.86 -7.31
N VAL A 61 12.96 7.93 -6.57
CA VAL A 61 12.96 7.95 -5.10
C VAL A 61 11.68 8.60 -4.63
N GLY A 62 11.02 7.98 -3.66
CA GLY A 62 9.80 8.49 -3.06
C GLY A 62 9.89 8.55 -1.54
N PHE A 63 9.27 9.57 -0.95
CA PHE A 63 9.07 9.72 0.48
C PHE A 63 7.60 9.98 0.74
N TYR A 64 7.06 9.32 1.73
CA TYR A 64 5.68 9.49 2.18
C TYR A 64 5.64 9.64 3.69
N GLY A 65 4.79 10.54 4.18
CA GLY A 65 4.49 10.71 5.59
C GLY A 65 2.99 10.88 5.80
N GLU A 66 2.44 10.19 6.79
CA GLU A 66 1.02 10.28 7.17
C GLU A 66 0.90 10.39 8.68
N LYS A 67 0.03 11.28 9.12
CA LYS A 67 -0.35 11.37 10.53
C LYS A 67 -1.78 10.83 10.68
N ARG A 68 -1.90 9.53 10.98
CA ARG A 68 -3.21 8.89 11.09
C ARG A 68 -4.00 9.46 12.24
N PHE A 69 -5.25 9.81 11.96
CA PHE A 69 -6.21 10.35 12.92
C PHE A 69 -5.71 11.60 13.68
N LEU A 70 -4.73 12.32 13.10
CA LEU A 70 -4.05 13.45 13.73
C LEU A 70 -3.36 13.12 15.07
N LEU A 71 -3.16 11.84 15.38
CA LEU A 71 -2.47 11.38 16.59
C LEU A 71 -0.96 11.24 16.34
N ALA A 72 -0.14 11.74 17.25
CA ALA A 72 1.32 11.67 17.14
C ALA A 72 1.86 10.23 17.24
N GLU A 73 1.12 9.35 17.91
CA GLU A 73 1.44 7.95 18.14
C GLU A 73 1.21 7.06 16.91
N THR A 74 0.49 7.56 15.91
CA THR A 74 0.11 6.82 14.71
C THR A 74 0.75 7.37 13.44
N ASN A 75 1.93 7.97 13.56
CA ASN A 75 2.69 8.43 12.40
C ASN A 75 3.17 7.25 11.57
N LEU A 76 3.04 7.39 10.25
CA LEU A 76 3.57 6.46 9.26
C LEU A 76 4.55 7.20 8.36
N TYR A 77 5.70 6.60 8.12
CA TYR A 77 6.71 7.09 7.18
C TYR A 77 7.12 5.96 6.24
N SER A 78 7.28 6.27 4.98
CA SER A 78 7.79 5.34 3.98
C SER A 78 8.81 6.02 3.09
N ALA A 79 9.85 5.29 2.72
CA ALA A 79 10.83 5.68 1.72
C ALA A 79 11.01 4.52 0.74
N ILE A 80 11.03 4.84 -0.56
CA ILE A 80 11.17 3.85 -1.61
C ILE A 80 12.13 4.32 -2.67
N VAL A 81 12.97 3.41 -3.16
CA VAL A 81 13.88 3.63 -4.28
C VAL A 81 13.61 2.56 -5.32
N ALA A 82 13.40 2.95 -6.58
CA ALA A 82 13.27 2.03 -7.69
C ALA A 82 14.36 2.27 -8.72
N VAL A 83 14.95 1.18 -9.20
CA VAL A 83 16.04 1.19 -10.18
C VAL A 83 15.69 0.25 -11.34
N PRO A 84 15.25 0.79 -12.48
CA PRO A 84 15.03 0.00 -13.67
C PRO A 84 16.33 -0.48 -14.28
N THR A 85 16.34 -1.73 -14.76
CA THR A 85 17.44 -2.34 -15.49
C THR A 85 16.94 -3.05 -16.74
N LYS A 86 17.86 -3.51 -17.60
CA LYS A 86 17.52 -4.25 -18.82
C LYS A 86 16.88 -5.62 -18.52
N GLU A 87 17.25 -6.24 -17.42
CA GLU A 87 16.85 -7.60 -17.05
C GLU A 87 15.61 -7.64 -16.14
N GLY A 88 15.13 -6.47 -15.71
CA GLY A 88 14.01 -6.26 -14.79
C GLY A 88 14.33 -5.14 -13.83
N ASN A 89 13.36 -4.75 -13.01
CA ASN A 89 13.45 -3.60 -12.13
C ASN A 89 13.60 -4.04 -10.69
N PHE A 90 14.41 -3.30 -9.92
CA PHE A 90 14.63 -3.52 -8.50
C PHE A 90 14.07 -2.35 -7.71
N ALA A 91 13.57 -2.63 -6.50
CA ALA A 91 13.21 -1.59 -5.55
C ALA A 91 13.66 -1.97 -4.13
N PHE A 92 13.92 -0.94 -3.33
CA PHE A 92 14.12 -1.02 -1.90
C PHE A 92 13.08 -0.13 -1.22
N GLU A 93 12.41 -0.63 -0.19
CA GLU A 93 11.38 0.08 0.57
C GLU A 93 11.69 -0.01 2.06
N ALA A 94 11.47 1.08 2.77
CA ALA A 94 11.63 1.16 4.21
C ALA A 94 10.41 1.89 4.80
N ASP A 95 9.70 1.20 5.69
CA ASP A 95 8.51 1.70 6.36
C ASP A 95 8.73 1.76 7.86
N TYR A 96 8.16 2.78 8.48
CA TYR A 96 8.11 2.96 9.91
C TYR A 96 6.75 3.46 10.33
N PHE A 97 6.16 2.80 11.33
CA PHE A 97 4.89 3.21 11.93
C PHE A 97 5.04 3.32 13.45
N GLY A 98 4.38 4.31 14.05
CA GLY A 98 4.25 4.44 15.47
C GLY A 98 5.13 5.52 16.11
N TYR A 99 5.54 5.28 17.36
CA TYR A 99 6.27 6.23 18.19
C TYR A 99 7.23 5.53 19.15
N LYS A 100 7.87 6.28 20.06
CA LYS A 100 8.93 5.77 20.96
C LYS A 100 8.54 4.51 21.75
N ASN A 101 7.28 4.41 22.20
CA ASN A 101 6.82 3.30 23.08
C ASN A 101 6.14 2.17 22.32
N TYR A 102 5.85 2.33 21.04
CA TYR A 102 5.38 1.28 20.14
C TYR A 102 5.75 1.65 18.73
N ASN A 103 6.54 0.83 18.06
CA ASN A 103 6.82 1.03 16.65
C ASN A 103 6.95 -0.27 15.89
N GLU A 104 6.60 -0.20 14.63
CA GLU A 104 6.77 -1.24 13.64
C GLU A 104 7.72 -0.73 12.55
N SER A 105 8.55 -1.60 12.04
CA SER A 105 9.47 -1.29 10.94
C SER A 105 9.48 -2.42 9.94
N GLN A 106 9.52 -2.08 8.66
CA GLN A 106 9.64 -3.05 7.58
C GLN A 106 10.69 -2.57 6.58
N LEU A 107 11.57 -3.49 6.19
CA LEU A 107 12.53 -3.28 5.11
C LEU A 107 12.24 -4.29 4.01
N GLY A 108 12.02 -3.83 2.79
CA GLY A 108 11.66 -4.64 1.65
C GLY A 108 12.64 -4.52 0.49
N ILE A 109 12.92 -5.63 -0.18
CA ILE A 109 13.64 -5.68 -1.45
C ILE A 109 12.72 -6.34 -2.47
N ALA A 110 12.44 -5.63 -3.57
CA ALA A 110 11.56 -6.09 -4.63
C ALA A 110 12.31 -6.27 -5.95
N TYR A 111 11.82 -7.22 -6.73
CA TYR A 111 12.20 -7.41 -8.12
C TYR A 111 10.95 -7.65 -8.96
N ALA A 112 10.88 -7.03 -10.14
CA ALA A 112 9.81 -7.27 -11.09
C ALA A 112 10.31 -7.19 -12.53
N ARG A 113 9.61 -7.91 -13.42
CA ARG A 113 9.85 -7.84 -14.87
C ARG A 113 8.60 -8.13 -15.65
N THR A 114 8.58 -7.62 -16.87
CA THR A 114 7.55 -7.97 -17.86
C THR A 114 7.91 -9.29 -18.53
N VAL A 115 6.96 -10.19 -18.61
CA VAL A 115 7.07 -11.49 -19.28
C VAL A 115 6.17 -11.48 -20.52
N GLY A 116 6.79 -11.63 -21.67
CA GLY A 116 6.09 -11.44 -22.94
C GLY A 116 5.69 -9.98 -23.17
N LYS A 117 4.44 -9.74 -23.60
CA LYS A 117 3.96 -8.38 -23.91
C LYS A 117 2.85 -7.88 -22.98
N LYS A 118 2.32 -8.76 -22.13
CA LYS A 118 1.06 -8.49 -21.41
C LYS A 118 1.07 -8.88 -19.94
N LEU A 119 2.18 -9.38 -19.43
CA LEU A 119 2.23 -9.90 -18.06
C LEU A 119 3.41 -9.31 -17.33
N ASP A 120 3.13 -8.66 -16.21
CA ASP A 120 4.14 -8.22 -15.25
C ASP A 120 4.11 -9.13 -14.03
N LEU A 121 5.28 -9.55 -13.60
CA LEU A 121 5.48 -10.37 -12.40
C LEU A 121 6.39 -9.63 -11.44
N GLY A 122 6.04 -9.66 -10.17
CA GLY A 122 6.83 -9.06 -9.09
C GLY A 122 6.89 -9.93 -7.86
N ILE A 123 8.01 -9.86 -7.16
CA ILE A 123 8.23 -10.48 -5.85
C ILE A 123 8.92 -9.48 -4.94
N LYS A 124 8.61 -9.52 -3.65
CA LYS A 124 9.25 -8.69 -2.63
C LYS A 124 9.51 -9.52 -1.38
N PHE A 125 10.68 -9.40 -0.80
CA PHE A 125 11.04 -9.97 0.48
C PHE A 125 11.12 -8.86 1.51
N ASN A 126 10.48 -9.07 2.66
CA ASN A 126 10.42 -8.12 3.75
C ASN A 126 11.04 -8.69 5.01
N TYR A 127 11.83 -7.87 5.69
CA TYR A 127 12.16 -8.04 7.10
C TYR A 127 11.25 -7.12 7.90
N TYR A 128 10.38 -7.70 8.72
CA TYR A 128 9.44 -6.99 9.59
C TYR A 128 9.84 -7.17 11.05
N SER A 129 9.75 -6.10 11.82
CA SER A 129 9.96 -6.11 13.27
C SER A 129 9.02 -5.13 13.95
N PHE A 130 8.59 -5.45 15.17
CA PHE A 130 7.95 -4.47 16.01
C PHE A 130 8.65 -4.37 17.37
N ARG A 131 8.51 -3.24 18.04
CA ARG A 131 9.18 -2.95 19.29
C ARG A 131 8.23 -2.31 20.29
N VAL A 132 8.20 -2.90 21.50
CA VAL A 132 7.57 -2.34 22.70
C VAL A 132 8.63 -2.34 23.80
N PRO A 133 9.03 -1.18 24.38
CA PRO A 133 10.03 -1.14 25.45
C PRO A 133 9.64 -2.01 26.63
N GLY A 134 10.59 -2.82 27.13
CA GLY A 134 10.35 -3.76 28.23
C GLY A 134 9.81 -5.14 27.81
N PHE A 135 9.53 -5.34 26.53
CA PHE A 135 9.14 -6.64 25.97
C PHE A 135 10.16 -7.09 24.92
N GLU A 136 10.13 -8.37 24.57
CA GLU A 136 10.90 -8.87 23.42
C GLU A 136 10.48 -8.12 22.14
N SER A 137 11.44 -7.89 21.25
CA SER A 137 11.21 -7.25 19.96
C SER A 137 11.17 -8.32 18.87
N PRO A 138 10.02 -8.93 18.60
CA PRO A 138 9.92 -9.99 17.62
C PRO A 138 10.15 -9.46 16.21
N SER A 139 10.73 -10.32 15.38
CA SER A 139 10.96 -10.04 13.97
C SER A 139 10.70 -11.27 13.12
N THR A 140 10.34 -11.05 11.88
CA THR A 140 10.08 -12.13 10.92
C THR A 140 10.41 -11.71 9.51
N VAL A 141 10.65 -12.69 8.65
CA VAL A 141 10.77 -12.49 7.21
C VAL A 141 9.48 -12.98 6.57
N ASN A 142 8.94 -12.20 5.67
CA ASN A 142 7.81 -12.58 4.83
C ASN A 142 8.11 -12.23 3.38
N PHE A 143 7.26 -12.70 2.47
CA PHE A 143 7.34 -12.33 1.08
C PHE A 143 5.98 -11.91 0.51
N GLU A 144 6.04 -11.18 -0.57
CA GLU A 144 4.91 -10.73 -1.35
C GLU A 144 5.08 -11.14 -2.80
N MET A 145 3.97 -11.39 -3.48
CA MET A 145 3.93 -11.71 -4.90
C MET A 145 2.87 -10.86 -5.58
N GLY A 146 3.20 -10.33 -6.74
CA GLY A 146 2.29 -9.54 -7.56
C GLY A 146 2.26 -10.03 -8.99
N VAL A 147 1.10 -9.94 -9.61
CA VAL A 147 0.89 -10.20 -11.03
C VAL A 147 -0.02 -9.11 -11.58
N ILE A 148 0.34 -8.52 -12.71
CA ILE A 148 -0.51 -7.59 -13.46
C ILE A 148 -0.61 -8.08 -14.90
N CYS A 149 -1.84 -8.16 -15.41
CA CYS A 149 -2.13 -8.52 -16.80
C CYS A 149 -2.66 -7.29 -17.55
N HIS A 150 -2.04 -6.96 -18.67
CA HIS A 150 -2.43 -5.90 -19.59
C HIS A 150 -3.39 -6.47 -20.62
N PHE A 151 -4.70 -6.43 -20.37
CA PHE A 151 -5.72 -6.94 -21.28
C PHE A 151 -5.79 -6.11 -22.56
N THR A 152 -5.79 -4.80 -22.40
CA THR A 152 -5.71 -3.81 -23.47
C THR A 152 -4.75 -2.69 -23.07
N GLU A 153 -4.53 -1.71 -23.92
CA GLU A 153 -3.77 -0.50 -23.60
C GLU A 153 -4.42 0.33 -22.48
N LYS A 154 -5.73 0.14 -22.24
CA LYS A 154 -6.52 0.89 -21.28
C LYS A 154 -6.99 0.10 -20.08
N LEU A 155 -7.00 -1.24 -20.16
CA LEU A 155 -7.55 -2.10 -19.13
C LEU A 155 -6.47 -3.03 -18.59
N ASN A 156 -6.16 -2.88 -17.32
CA ASN A 156 -5.23 -3.71 -16.58
C ASN A 156 -5.92 -4.33 -15.38
N ALA A 157 -5.54 -5.55 -15.02
CA ALA A 157 -5.99 -6.17 -13.79
C ALA A 157 -4.85 -6.99 -13.18
N GLY A 158 -4.89 -7.18 -11.88
CA GLY A 158 -3.84 -7.92 -11.21
C GLY A 158 -4.27 -8.50 -9.88
N VAL A 159 -3.41 -9.35 -9.36
CA VAL A 159 -3.53 -9.95 -8.04
C VAL A 159 -2.27 -9.67 -7.23
N HIS A 160 -2.43 -9.52 -5.94
CA HIS A 160 -1.35 -9.34 -4.99
C HIS A 160 -1.57 -10.25 -3.77
N PHE A 161 -0.48 -10.85 -3.30
CA PHE A 161 -0.43 -11.72 -2.15
C PHE A 161 0.63 -11.21 -1.18
N TYR A 162 0.22 -10.80 0.01
CA TYR A 162 1.12 -10.46 1.11
C TYR A 162 1.16 -11.63 2.09
N ASN A 163 2.37 -12.08 2.44
CA ASN A 163 2.62 -13.13 3.43
C ASN A 163 1.77 -14.40 3.23
N PRO A 164 1.72 -15.01 2.04
CA PRO A 164 0.83 -16.14 1.77
C PRO A 164 1.16 -17.42 2.56
N VAL A 165 2.33 -17.53 3.18
CA VAL A 165 2.76 -18.67 4.03
C VAL A 165 2.56 -18.45 5.53
N GLY A 166 2.07 -17.28 5.96
CA GLY A 166 1.79 -17.01 7.37
C GLY A 166 3.06 -16.97 8.23
N GLY A 167 3.99 -16.04 7.97
CA GLY A 167 5.19 -15.85 8.80
C GLY A 167 4.84 -15.65 10.27
N ARG A 168 5.52 -16.37 11.18
CA ARG A 168 5.29 -16.28 12.62
C ARG A 168 6.14 -15.18 13.22
N LEU A 169 5.55 -14.38 14.11
CA LEU A 169 6.23 -13.32 14.85
C LEU A 169 6.89 -13.85 16.13
N SER A 170 6.29 -14.84 16.78
CA SER A 170 6.82 -15.46 17.99
C SER A 170 6.89 -16.99 17.83
N LYS A 171 7.90 -17.59 18.47
CA LYS A 171 8.02 -19.05 18.55
C LYS A 171 7.16 -19.65 19.66
N THR A 172 6.84 -18.84 20.68
CA THR A 172 6.15 -19.26 21.92
C THR A 172 4.66 -18.92 21.90
N GLU A 173 4.28 -17.83 21.22
CA GLU A 173 2.90 -17.39 21.05
C GLU A 173 2.49 -17.59 19.61
N ASN A 174 1.24 -18.01 19.36
CA ASN A 174 0.73 -18.28 18.01
C ASN A 174 0.50 -16.98 17.21
N GLU A 175 1.29 -15.93 17.47
CA GLU A 175 1.23 -14.69 16.71
C GLU A 175 1.84 -14.87 15.32
N LYS A 176 0.99 -14.70 14.31
CA LYS A 176 1.40 -14.71 12.90
C LYS A 176 1.13 -13.35 12.28
N LEU A 177 1.92 -13.04 11.26
CA LEU A 177 1.58 -12.02 10.29
C LEU A 177 0.35 -12.48 9.49
N SER A 178 -0.74 -11.70 9.45
CA SER A 178 -1.91 -12.05 8.64
C SER A 178 -1.54 -12.08 7.16
N SER A 179 -2.18 -12.98 6.44
CA SER A 179 -2.11 -13.00 4.98
C SER A 179 -3.12 -12.01 4.40
N ILE A 180 -2.71 -11.28 3.35
CA ILE A 180 -3.59 -10.37 2.62
C ILE A 180 -3.58 -10.76 1.15
N TYR A 181 -4.77 -10.79 0.58
CA TYR A 181 -5.03 -11.12 -0.82
C TYR A 181 -5.75 -9.94 -1.45
N SER A 182 -5.23 -9.44 -2.56
CA SER A 182 -5.88 -8.35 -3.30
C SER A 182 -6.11 -8.73 -4.74
N PHE A 183 -7.23 -8.29 -5.28
CA PHE A 183 -7.53 -8.30 -6.71
C PHE A 183 -7.94 -6.89 -7.12
N GLY A 184 -7.25 -6.32 -8.07
CA GLY A 184 -7.51 -4.96 -8.54
C GLY A 184 -7.63 -4.86 -10.04
N MET A 185 -8.31 -3.80 -10.49
CA MET A 185 -8.47 -3.43 -11.89
C MET A 185 -8.33 -1.92 -12.05
N GLY A 186 -7.73 -1.50 -13.15
CA GLY A 186 -7.65 -0.10 -13.56
C GLY A 186 -8.09 0.05 -15.01
N TYR A 187 -8.94 1.04 -15.27
CA TYR A 187 -9.39 1.41 -16.59
C TYR A 187 -9.02 2.87 -16.89
N GLU A 188 -8.13 3.06 -17.82
CA GLU A 188 -7.71 4.36 -18.32
C GLU A 188 -8.69 4.83 -19.42
N ALA A 189 -9.77 5.52 -19.00
CA ALA A 189 -10.79 6.01 -19.93
C ALA A 189 -10.18 7.00 -20.95
N SER A 190 -9.16 7.74 -20.52
CA SER A 190 -8.28 8.56 -21.37
C SER A 190 -6.90 8.66 -20.72
N ASP A 191 -5.92 9.28 -21.42
CA ASP A 191 -4.58 9.54 -20.88
C ASP A 191 -4.59 10.40 -19.61
N ASN A 192 -5.71 11.08 -19.35
CA ASN A 192 -5.89 11.97 -18.20
C ASN A 192 -6.85 11.44 -17.15
N PHE A 193 -7.53 10.31 -17.39
CA PHE A 193 -8.60 9.83 -16.50
C PHE A 193 -8.50 8.33 -16.25
N LEU A 194 -8.24 7.99 -15.00
CA LEU A 194 -8.19 6.63 -14.48
C LEU A 194 -9.38 6.36 -13.55
N ILE A 195 -10.00 5.20 -13.72
CA ILE A 195 -10.91 4.58 -12.75
C ILE A 195 -10.23 3.32 -12.25
N SER A 196 -10.15 3.12 -10.95
CA SER A 196 -9.57 1.92 -10.35
C SER A 196 -10.46 1.35 -9.25
N ALA A 197 -10.49 0.02 -9.15
CA ALA A 197 -11.18 -0.70 -8.10
C ALA A 197 -10.31 -1.87 -7.62
N GLU A 198 -10.34 -2.13 -6.32
CA GLU A 198 -9.60 -3.21 -5.70
C GLU A 198 -10.44 -3.88 -4.61
N ILE A 199 -10.40 -5.20 -4.55
CA ILE A 199 -10.94 -6.00 -3.45
C ILE A 199 -9.77 -6.50 -2.63
N VAL A 200 -9.78 -6.23 -1.33
CA VAL A 200 -8.75 -6.64 -0.38
C VAL A 200 -9.37 -7.57 0.66
N LYS A 201 -8.81 -8.76 0.81
CA LYS A 201 -9.20 -9.72 1.84
C LYS A 201 -8.01 -10.00 2.75
N GLN A 202 -8.07 -9.53 3.98
CA GLN A 202 -7.20 -9.94 5.06
C GLN A 202 -7.79 -11.18 5.75
N GLU A 203 -6.94 -12.11 6.21
CA GLU A 203 -7.30 -13.46 6.67
C GLU A 203 -8.54 -13.47 7.58
N ASP A 204 -8.54 -12.72 8.67
CA ASP A 204 -9.59 -12.75 9.71
C ASP A 204 -10.57 -11.57 9.62
N LEU A 205 -10.47 -10.71 8.59
CA LEU A 205 -11.33 -9.53 8.43
C LEU A 205 -12.30 -9.72 7.25
N PRO A 206 -13.43 -9.01 7.23
CA PRO A 206 -14.28 -8.92 6.05
C PRO A 206 -13.52 -8.44 4.82
N ALA A 207 -13.98 -8.80 3.62
CA ALA A 207 -13.43 -8.24 2.40
C ALA A 207 -13.73 -6.75 2.33
N ASN A 208 -12.72 -5.95 1.97
CA ASN A 208 -12.84 -4.52 1.74
C ASN A 208 -12.78 -4.23 0.24
N VAL A 209 -13.57 -3.27 -0.22
CA VAL A 209 -13.58 -2.80 -1.61
C VAL A 209 -13.15 -1.34 -1.62
N ASN A 210 -12.09 -1.04 -2.37
CA ASN A 210 -11.61 0.31 -2.60
C ASN A 210 -11.96 0.69 -4.04
N VAL A 211 -12.55 1.88 -4.22
CA VAL A 211 -12.85 2.43 -5.55
C VAL A 211 -12.37 3.86 -5.58
N GLY A 212 -11.78 4.26 -6.68
CA GLY A 212 -11.35 5.63 -6.83
C GLY A 212 -11.12 6.03 -8.28
N ILE A 213 -10.93 7.31 -8.45
CA ILE A 213 -10.66 7.97 -9.72
C ILE A 213 -9.45 8.89 -9.58
N GLU A 214 -8.69 9.04 -10.65
CA GLU A 214 -7.67 10.07 -10.79
C GLU A 214 -7.93 10.86 -12.06
N TYR A 215 -7.80 12.18 -11.98
CA TYR A 215 -7.92 13.09 -13.10
C TYR A 215 -6.75 14.08 -13.17
N ASN A 216 -6.08 14.08 -14.33
CA ASN A 216 -4.98 15.00 -14.65
C ASN A 216 -5.54 16.24 -15.36
N PHE A 217 -5.64 17.38 -14.66
CA PHE A 217 -6.25 18.61 -15.18
C PHE A 217 -5.42 19.32 -16.26
N ALA A 218 -4.15 19.29 -16.11
CA ALA A 218 -3.16 19.73 -17.04
C ALA A 218 -1.99 18.79 -16.87
N LYS A 219 -0.99 18.86 -17.71
CA LYS A 219 0.18 17.97 -17.62
C LYS A 219 0.87 17.96 -16.24
N GLN A 220 0.55 18.92 -15.38
CA GLN A 220 1.22 19.14 -14.10
C GLN A 220 0.33 18.89 -12.87
N PHE A 221 -1.00 19.05 -12.97
CA PHE A 221 -1.91 18.96 -11.83
C PHE A 221 -2.81 17.75 -11.95
N PHE A 222 -3.00 17.04 -10.85
CA PHE A 222 -3.94 15.95 -10.77
C PHE A 222 -4.69 15.95 -9.44
N ALA A 223 -5.86 15.32 -9.44
CA ALA A 223 -6.64 15.08 -8.25
C ALA A 223 -7.11 13.61 -8.21
N ARG A 224 -7.23 13.08 -7.00
CA ARG A 224 -7.73 11.73 -6.72
C ARG A 224 -8.86 11.81 -5.72
N PHE A 225 -9.86 10.96 -5.94
CA PHE A 225 -10.99 10.78 -5.03
C PHE A 225 -11.36 9.31 -4.98
N GLY A 226 -11.81 8.84 -3.83
CA GLY A 226 -12.29 7.48 -3.72
C GLY A 226 -12.90 7.18 -2.37
N ILE A 227 -13.29 5.93 -2.21
CA ILE A 227 -13.88 5.40 -0.99
C ILE A 227 -13.39 3.98 -0.77
N ALA A 228 -13.11 3.65 0.48
CA ALA A 228 -12.90 2.29 0.96
C ALA A 228 -14.14 1.84 1.73
N SER A 229 -14.65 0.63 1.44
CA SER A 229 -15.82 0.08 2.14
C SER A 229 -15.54 -0.25 3.59
N GLU A 230 -14.25 -0.43 3.95
CA GLU A 230 -13.84 -0.55 5.33
C GLU A 230 -14.09 0.76 6.06
N ASN A 231 -15.05 0.72 7.01
CA ASN A 231 -15.48 1.88 7.79
C ASN A 231 -15.97 3.07 6.95
N GLU A 232 -16.43 2.83 5.71
CA GLU A 232 -16.93 3.87 4.81
C GLU A 232 -15.96 5.06 4.72
N THR A 233 -14.67 4.77 4.54
CA THR A 233 -13.60 5.77 4.60
C THR A 233 -13.41 6.45 3.25
N PRO A 234 -13.89 7.69 3.03
CA PRO A 234 -13.54 8.47 1.85
C PRO A 234 -12.09 8.94 1.92
N PHE A 235 -11.49 9.10 0.75
CA PHE A 235 -10.17 9.71 0.60
C PHE A 235 -10.14 10.67 -0.58
N ALA A 236 -9.31 11.68 -0.45
CA ALA A 236 -9.06 12.67 -1.49
C ALA A 236 -7.60 13.09 -1.48
N GLY A 237 -7.14 13.58 -2.61
CA GLY A 237 -5.82 14.15 -2.72
C GLY A 237 -5.64 14.95 -3.99
N ALA A 238 -4.61 15.78 -3.98
CA ALA A 238 -4.19 16.56 -5.13
C ALA A 238 -2.67 16.59 -5.19
N GLY A 239 -2.13 16.73 -6.39
CA GLY A 239 -0.71 16.77 -6.58
C GLY A 239 -0.29 17.64 -7.74
N LEU A 240 0.99 17.97 -7.71
CA LEU A 240 1.68 18.77 -8.70
C LEU A 240 2.93 18.02 -9.17
N SER A 241 3.06 17.84 -10.49
CA SER A 241 4.27 17.33 -11.13
C SER A 241 4.96 18.45 -11.90
N TRP A 242 6.26 18.66 -11.66
CA TRP A 242 7.08 19.60 -12.42
C TRP A 242 8.46 19.00 -12.70
N ASP A 243 8.86 18.97 -13.93
CA ASP A 243 10.10 18.34 -14.41
C ASP A 243 10.28 16.89 -13.90
N ASN A 244 11.14 16.74 -12.90
CA ASN A 244 11.48 15.45 -12.29
C ASN A 244 10.82 15.22 -10.92
N PHE A 245 10.07 16.20 -10.43
CA PHE A 245 9.51 16.18 -9.08
C PHE A 245 7.99 16.04 -9.13
N ARG A 246 7.46 15.39 -8.10
CA ARG A 246 6.04 15.31 -7.83
C ARG A 246 5.80 15.49 -6.34
N LEU A 247 4.83 16.32 -6.01
CA LEU A 247 4.36 16.57 -4.64
C LEU A 247 2.87 16.32 -4.58
N ASP A 248 2.43 15.43 -3.66
CA ASP A 248 1.03 15.11 -3.44
C ASP A 248 0.66 15.39 -1.98
N VAL A 249 -0.49 15.98 -1.77
CA VAL A 249 -1.17 16.06 -0.49
C VAL A 249 -2.41 15.18 -0.54
N SER A 250 -2.65 14.42 0.50
CA SER A 250 -3.79 13.51 0.59
C SER A 250 -4.43 13.56 1.96
N ALA A 251 -5.67 13.14 2.06
CA ALA A 251 -6.34 12.94 3.31
C ALA A 251 -7.36 11.80 3.18
N SER A 252 -7.50 10.98 4.22
CA SER A 252 -8.61 10.07 4.41
C SER A 252 -9.39 10.44 5.67
N TYR A 253 -10.67 10.13 5.71
CA TYR A 253 -11.53 10.43 6.85
C TYR A 253 -12.20 9.16 7.36
N HIS A 254 -11.86 8.78 8.59
CA HIS A 254 -12.51 7.68 9.28
C HIS A 254 -13.66 8.22 10.13
N PRO A 255 -14.91 7.70 10.02
CA PRO A 255 -16.09 8.27 10.69
C PRO A 255 -15.95 8.41 12.21
N GLN A 256 -15.22 7.51 12.87
CA GLN A 256 -15.05 7.50 14.32
C GLN A 256 -13.71 8.08 14.80
N LEU A 257 -12.65 7.95 13.99
CA LEU A 257 -11.27 8.31 14.40
C LEU A 257 -10.80 9.64 13.79
N GLY A 258 -11.51 10.17 12.78
CA GLY A 258 -11.23 11.47 12.19
C GLY A 258 -10.28 11.44 11.01
N LEU A 259 -9.61 12.56 10.77
CA LEU A 259 -8.82 12.86 9.58
C LEU A 259 -7.39 12.29 9.68
N SER A 260 -6.93 11.73 8.57
CA SER A 260 -5.55 11.26 8.38
C SER A 260 -4.91 11.98 7.19
N PRO A 261 -4.21 13.12 7.41
CA PRO A 261 -3.49 13.80 6.35
C PRO A 261 -2.19 13.09 6.02
N GLY A 262 -1.82 13.13 4.73
CA GLY A 262 -0.59 12.58 4.19
C GLY A 262 0.08 13.52 3.20
N LEU A 263 1.40 13.38 3.08
CA LEU A 263 2.26 14.11 2.16
C LEU A 263 3.18 13.11 1.45
N MET A 264 3.26 13.21 0.13
CA MET A 264 4.14 12.38 -0.70
C MET A 264 5.03 13.27 -1.56
N PHE A 265 6.30 12.92 -1.64
CA PHE A 265 7.27 13.53 -2.53
C PHE A 265 7.98 12.46 -3.35
N ILE A 266 8.01 12.64 -4.67
CA ILE A 266 8.71 11.74 -5.60
C ILE A 266 9.68 12.54 -6.45
N MET A 267 10.86 11.95 -6.67
CA MET A 267 11.87 12.43 -7.60
C MET A 267 12.19 11.34 -8.62
N ASN A 268 11.97 11.64 -9.90
CA ASN A 268 12.29 10.77 -11.02
C ASN A 268 13.57 11.25 -11.69
N PHE A 269 14.58 10.40 -11.78
CA PHE A 269 15.85 10.74 -12.44
C PHE A 269 15.75 10.43 -13.93
N LYS A 270 15.98 11.42 -14.79
CA LYS A 270 16.11 11.15 -16.23
C LYS A 270 17.33 10.27 -16.46
N PRO A 271 17.23 9.22 -17.31
CA PRO A 271 18.41 8.45 -17.66
C PRO A 271 19.46 9.39 -18.27
N LYS A 272 20.72 9.32 -17.82
CA LYS A 272 21.81 10.00 -18.50
C LYS A 272 21.82 9.54 -19.95
N GLN A 273 21.58 10.44 -20.90
CA GLN A 273 21.94 10.20 -22.28
C GLN A 273 23.45 10.02 -22.28
N ILE A 274 23.90 8.80 -22.48
CA ILE A 274 25.31 8.54 -22.81
C ILE A 274 25.43 9.07 -24.23
N GLU A 275 25.98 10.27 -24.39
CA GLU A 275 26.47 10.73 -25.68
C GLU A 275 27.43 9.65 -26.17
N LYS A 276 27.05 9.01 -27.26
CA LYS A 276 27.97 8.13 -27.98
C LYS A 276 28.92 9.07 -28.73
N ASP A 277 30.13 9.21 -28.19
CA ASP A 277 31.30 9.73 -28.94
C ASP A 277 31.61 8.85 -30.17
#